data_0790684b03958a32a57171f17481c0fc
#
_entry.id   0790684b03958a32a57171f17481c0fc
#
_cell.length_a   1.000
_cell.length_b   1.000
_cell.length_c   1.000
_cell.angle_alpha   90.00
_cell.angle_beta   90.00
_cell.angle_gamma   90.00
#
_symmetry.space_group_name_H-M   'P 1'
#
loop_
_entity.id
_entity.type
_entity.pdbx_description
1 polymer ?
#
loop_
_entity_poly.entity_id
_entity_poly.type
_entity_poly.pdbx_seq_one_letter_code
_entity_poly.pdbx_strand_id
1 'polypeptide(L)'
;MRDGRIPIVLGVTGHRTLPDEEMAEAAVRKQMQALRERYPHSPFAILSPLAEGADRLVARLAIDVLGADLYVPLPMPEDEYRTDFAGEESQNEYDTLRKQSESVFELDIDGAGDALGLNGEARNRRYAMAGAFVADRAQILFAVWDGADAAGTGGTGDIAQWALNGHVPPEYRLPEARDRPFYYPNETELVHVHAETG
;
A
#
# COMPACT_ATOMS: atom_id res chain seq x y z
N MET A 1 -1.23 18.48 -5.54
CA MET A 1 -0.09 19.05 -4.77
C MET A 1 -0.48 20.48 -4.40
N ARG A 2 -0.80 20.74 -3.13
CA ARG A 2 -1.49 21.98 -2.70
C ARG A 2 -0.58 23.21 -2.53
N ASP A 3 0.76 23.05 -2.47
CA ASP A 3 1.65 24.20 -2.20
C ASP A 3 3.05 24.13 -2.86
N GLY A 4 3.22 23.28 -3.85
CA GLY A 4 4.48 23.11 -4.60
C GLY A 4 5.61 22.40 -3.83
N ARG A 5 5.37 21.95 -2.60
CA ARG A 5 6.32 21.15 -1.83
C ARG A 5 6.25 19.69 -2.23
N ILE A 6 7.40 19.00 -2.22
CA ILE A 6 7.49 17.57 -2.50
C ILE A 6 7.04 16.81 -1.23
N PRO A 7 6.03 15.92 -1.31
CA PRO A 7 5.58 15.16 -0.16
C PRO A 7 6.55 14.04 0.19
N ILE A 8 6.56 13.65 1.48
CA ILE A 8 7.10 12.37 1.90
C ILE A 8 6.08 11.29 1.52
N VAL A 9 6.53 10.33 0.72
CA VAL A 9 5.66 9.26 0.23
C VAL A 9 5.67 8.10 1.20
N LEU A 10 4.52 7.80 1.77
CA LEU A 10 4.26 6.63 2.58
C LEU A 10 3.71 5.52 1.70
N GLY A 11 4.00 4.28 2.06
CA GLY A 11 3.39 3.09 1.49
C GLY A 11 2.84 2.20 2.59
N VAL A 12 2.03 1.22 2.23
CA VAL A 12 1.52 0.20 3.15
C VAL A 12 1.58 -1.18 2.52
N THR A 13 1.86 -2.16 3.35
CA THR A 13 1.65 -3.59 3.12
C THR A 13 1.22 -4.24 4.44
N GLY A 14 0.42 -5.29 4.39
CA GLY A 14 0.03 -5.96 5.61
C GLY A 14 -1.07 -7.01 5.42
N HIS A 15 -1.49 -7.61 6.53
CA HIS A 15 -2.53 -8.61 6.52
C HIS A 15 -3.91 -8.01 6.21
N ARG A 16 -4.72 -8.78 5.46
CA ARG A 16 -6.13 -8.42 5.18
C ARG A 16 -7.02 -8.55 6.42
N THR A 17 -6.65 -9.42 7.34
CA THR A 17 -7.35 -9.61 8.61
C THR A 17 -6.40 -9.24 9.74
N LEU A 18 -6.84 -8.33 10.60
CA LEU A 18 -6.11 -7.88 11.77
C LEU A 18 -6.83 -8.42 13.01
N PRO A 19 -6.30 -9.41 13.70
CA PRO A 19 -6.96 -10.03 14.86
C PRO A 19 -7.22 -9.04 16.01
N ASP A 20 -6.31 -8.09 16.18
CA ASP A 20 -6.45 -6.97 17.14
C ASP A 20 -6.27 -5.65 16.39
N GLU A 21 -7.35 -5.19 15.76
CA GLU A 21 -7.34 -3.95 14.98
C GLU A 21 -7.10 -2.73 15.87
N GLU A 22 -7.63 -2.72 17.11
CA GLU A 22 -7.45 -1.61 18.04
C GLU A 22 -5.98 -1.42 18.43
N MET A 23 -5.27 -2.53 18.69
CA MET A 23 -3.85 -2.50 19.00
C MET A 23 -3.03 -2.05 17.78
N ALA A 24 -3.34 -2.58 16.59
CA ALA A 24 -2.69 -2.16 15.35
C ALA A 24 -2.93 -0.67 15.07
N GLU A 25 -4.16 -0.19 15.24
CA GLU A 25 -4.50 1.24 15.08
C GLU A 25 -3.69 2.11 16.03
N ALA A 26 -3.65 1.77 17.31
CA ALA A 26 -2.91 2.53 18.31
C ALA A 26 -1.41 2.60 17.98
N ALA A 27 -0.82 1.48 17.54
CA ALA A 27 0.58 1.40 17.16
C ALA A 27 0.89 2.22 15.89
N VAL A 28 0.09 2.10 14.83
CA VAL A 28 0.23 2.89 13.60
C VAL A 28 0.06 4.38 13.89
N ARG A 29 -0.96 4.76 14.65
CA ARG A 29 -1.22 6.16 15.06
C ARG A 29 -0.03 6.77 15.78
N LYS A 30 0.59 6.03 16.71
CA LYS A 30 1.80 6.46 17.42
C LYS A 30 2.96 6.73 16.46
N GLN A 31 3.20 5.84 15.49
CA GLN A 31 4.26 6.02 14.51
C GLN A 31 4.00 7.24 13.60
N MET A 32 2.76 7.45 13.18
CA MET A 32 2.40 8.62 12.37
C MET A 32 2.54 9.93 13.15
N GLN A 33 2.21 9.95 14.43
CA GLN A 33 2.47 11.12 15.29
C GLN A 33 3.97 11.43 15.37
N ALA A 34 4.81 10.42 15.56
CA ALA A 34 6.26 10.58 15.55
C ALA A 34 6.79 11.11 14.19
N LEU A 35 6.20 10.65 13.06
CA LEU A 35 6.55 11.19 11.74
C LEU A 35 6.14 12.67 11.62
N ARG A 36 4.98 13.05 12.13
CA ARG A 36 4.55 14.46 12.13
C ARG A 36 5.48 15.34 12.97
N GLU A 37 5.95 14.84 14.12
CA GLU A 37 6.93 15.54 14.97
C GLU A 37 8.29 15.66 14.25
N ARG A 38 8.74 14.59 13.60
CA ARG A 38 10.02 14.55 12.85
C ARG A 38 10.00 15.46 11.61
N TYR A 39 8.84 15.58 10.97
CA TYR A 39 8.67 16.33 9.73
C TYR A 39 7.50 17.33 9.81
N PRO A 40 7.58 18.35 10.69
CA PRO A 40 6.44 19.21 11.02
C PRO A 40 5.92 20.05 9.84
N HIS A 41 6.77 20.30 8.84
CA HIS A 41 6.45 21.17 7.71
C HIS A 41 6.34 20.42 6.37
N SER A 42 6.56 19.12 6.35
CA SER A 42 6.47 18.33 5.13
C SER A 42 5.04 17.91 4.86
N PRO A 43 4.55 18.04 3.61
CA PRO A 43 3.35 17.34 3.20
C PRO A 43 3.61 15.84 3.15
N PHE A 44 2.55 15.04 3.25
CA PHE A 44 2.61 13.59 3.13
C PHE A 44 1.68 13.12 2.01
N ALA A 45 2.08 12.06 1.35
CA ALA A 45 1.26 11.28 0.44
C ALA A 45 1.27 9.82 0.89
N ILE A 46 0.17 9.11 0.73
CA ILE A 46 0.07 7.68 1.00
C ILE A 46 -0.32 6.91 -0.26
N LEU A 47 0.45 5.88 -0.58
CA LEU A 47 0.15 4.88 -1.62
C LEU A 47 -0.47 3.67 -0.94
N SER A 48 -1.73 3.40 -1.23
CA SER A 48 -2.46 2.23 -0.71
C SER A 48 -3.42 1.70 -1.77
N PRO A 49 -3.34 0.41 -2.14
CA PRO A 49 -4.35 -0.23 -2.97
C PRO A 49 -5.73 -0.32 -2.32
N LEU A 50 -5.84 -0.02 -1.02
CA LEU A 50 -7.07 -0.13 -0.23
C LEU A 50 -7.63 -1.56 -0.13
N ALA A 51 -6.75 -2.57 -0.14
CA ALA A 51 -7.15 -3.90 0.27
C ALA A 51 -7.67 -3.88 1.71
N GLU A 52 -8.51 -4.86 2.07
CA GLU A 52 -9.05 -4.97 3.43
C GLU A 52 -7.93 -5.04 4.48
N GLY A 53 -8.22 -4.65 5.71
CA GLY A 53 -7.30 -4.69 6.84
C GLY A 53 -6.24 -3.60 6.82
N ALA A 54 -4.97 -3.98 6.81
CA ALA A 54 -3.83 -3.07 6.99
C ALA A 54 -3.82 -1.88 6.02
N ASP A 55 -4.13 -2.11 4.74
CA ASP A 55 -4.09 -1.08 3.71
C ASP A 55 -5.06 0.08 4.02
N ARG A 56 -6.29 -0.26 4.41
CA ARG A 56 -7.33 0.73 4.76
C ARG A 56 -7.06 1.38 6.10
N LEU A 57 -6.65 0.61 7.10
CA LEU A 57 -6.28 1.12 8.42
C LEU A 57 -5.20 2.20 8.30
N VAL A 58 -4.10 1.89 7.60
CA VAL A 58 -2.97 2.82 7.46
C VAL A 58 -3.36 4.03 6.60
N ALA A 59 -4.13 3.83 5.51
CA ALA A 59 -4.59 4.93 4.66
C ALA A 59 -5.47 5.91 5.44
N ARG A 60 -6.45 5.41 6.20
CA ARG A 60 -7.32 6.21 7.06
C ARG A 60 -6.52 7.02 8.06
N LEU A 61 -5.58 6.39 8.76
CA LEU A 61 -4.75 7.06 9.75
C LEU A 61 -3.78 8.08 9.14
N ALA A 62 -3.25 7.81 7.94
CA ALA A 62 -2.41 8.77 7.23
C ALA A 62 -3.19 10.05 6.87
N ILE A 63 -4.44 9.92 6.44
CA ILE A 63 -5.33 11.06 6.21
C ILE A 63 -5.60 11.81 7.52
N ASP A 64 -6.03 11.09 8.56
CA ASP A 64 -6.47 11.69 9.82
C ASP A 64 -5.36 12.38 10.61
N VAL A 65 -4.18 11.74 10.71
CA VAL A 65 -3.08 12.19 11.58
C VAL A 65 -2.11 13.11 10.83
N LEU A 66 -1.83 12.76 9.55
CA LEU A 66 -0.82 13.46 8.76
C LEU A 66 -1.42 14.42 7.73
N GLY A 67 -2.73 14.38 7.49
CA GLY A 67 -3.35 15.11 6.38
C GLY A 67 -2.77 14.67 5.03
N ALA A 68 -2.44 13.39 4.89
CA ALA A 68 -1.81 12.86 3.70
C ALA A 68 -2.77 12.85 2.50
N ASP A 69 -2.25 13.14 1.32
CA ASP A 69 -2.97 12.94 0.07
C ASP A 69 -2.95 11.45 -0.29
N LEU A 70 -4.12 10.83 -0.48
CA LEU A 70 -4.25 9.41 -0.79
C LEU A 70 -4.21 9.16 -2.30
N TYR A 71 -3.36 8.22 -2.71
CA TYR A 71 -3.26 7.70 -4.08
C TYR A 71 -3.51 6.20 -4.08
N VAL A 72 -4.40 5.73 -4.96
CA VAL A 72 -4.86 4.34 -4.97
C VAL A 72 -4.41 3.64 -6.25
N PRO A 73 -3.28 2.91 -6.23
CA PRO A 73 -2.82 2.07 -7.33
C PRO A 73 -3.59 0.75 -7.32
N LEU A 74 -4.46 0.54 -8.28
CA LEU A 74 -5.27 -0.69 -8.40
C LEU A 74 -4.47 -1.79 -9.09
N PRO A 75 -4.48 -3.02 -8.58
CA PRO A 75 -3.81 -4.17 -9.20
C PRO A 75 -4.50 -4.65 -10.47
N MET A 76 -5.77 -4.28 -10.67
CA MET A 76 -6.65 -4.70 -11.76
C MET A 76 -7.81 -3.72 -11.91
N PRO A 77 -8.66 -3.83 -12.96
CA PRO A 77 -9.86 -3.00 -13.10
C PRO A 77 -10.69 -2.96 -11.82
N GLU A 78 -11.19 -1.78 -11.47
CA GLU A 78 -11.83 -1.54 -10.17
C GLU A 78 -13.01 -2.48 -9.91
N ASP A 79 -13.84 -2.73 -10.91
CA ASP A 79 -15.00 -3.62 -10.77
C ASP A 79 -14.58 -5.05 -10.43
N GLU A 80 -13.48 -5.55 -11.03
CA GLU A 80 -12.91 -6.85 -10.75
C GLU A 80 -12.26 -6.88 -9.36
N TYR A 81 -11.52 -5.82 -8.98
CA TYR A 81 -10.87 -5.71 -7.67
C TYR A 81 -11.88 -5.76 -6.53
N ARG A 82 -13.01 -5.09 -6.71
CA ARG A 82 -14.10 -5.03 -5.71
C ARG A 82 -14.75 -6.38 -5.43
N THR A 83 -14.63 -7.35 -6.34
CA THR A 83 -15.16 -8.72 -6.10
C THR A 83 -14.47 -9.44 -4.95
N ASP A 84 -13.29 -8.98 -4.51
CA ASP A 84 -12.54 -9.56 -3.38
C ASP A 84 -12.97 -9.01 -2.02
N PHE A 85 -13.83 -8.00 -1.96
CA PHE A 85 -14.22 -7.36 -0.71
C PHE A 85 -15.42 -8.07 -0.06
N ALA A 86 -15.30 -8.36 1.23
CA ALA A 86 -16.26 -9.15 1.98
C ALA A 86 -17.50 -8.34 2.37
N GLY A 87 -18.54 -8.44 1.57
CA GLY A 87 -19.86 -7.89 1.92
C GLY A 87 -19.98 -6.37 1.79
N GLU A 88 -21.15 -5.87 2.16
CA GLU A 88 -21.54 -4.47 1.96
C GLU A 88 -20.73 -3.49 2.83
N GLU A 89 -20.40 -3.88 4.04
CA GLU A 89 -19.62 -3.03 4.96
C GLU A 89 -18.23 -2.74 4.40
N SER A 90 -17.53 -3.76 3.92
CA SER A 90 -16.23 -3.61 3.29
C SER A 90 -16.28 -2.78 2.01
N GLN A 91 -17.34 -2.93 1.19
CA GLN A 91 -17.56 -2.10 0.00
C GLN A 91 -17.74 -0.62 0.39
N ASN A 92 -18.52 -0.35 1.43
CA ASN A 92 -18.79 1.01 1.89
C ASN A 92 -17.53 1.68 2.48
N GLU A 93 -16.70 0.93 3.18
CA GLU A 93 -15.42 1.43 3.69
C GLU A 93 -14.48 1.81 2.54
N TYR A 94 -14.33 0.92 1.55
CA TYR A 94 -13.56 1.21 0.33
C TYR A 94 -14.06 2.49 -0.35
N ASP A 95 -15.39 2.60 -0.59
CA ASP A 95 -15.99 3.77 -1.24
C ASP A 95 -15.75 5.06 -0.47
N THR A 96 -15.73 4.98 0.87
CA THR A 96 -15.46 6.14 1.73
C THR A 96 -14.04 6.64 1.56
N LEU A 97 -13.04 5.76 1.60
CA LEU A 97 -11.64 6.10 1.39
C LEU A 97 -11.36 6.53 -0.05
N ARG A 98 -11.93 5.82 -1.03
CA ARG A 98 -11.82 6.14 -2.45
C ARG A 98 -12.30 7.57 -2.76
N LYS A 99 -13.40 8.01 -2.16
CA LYS A 99 -13.93 9.38 -2.33
C LYS A 99 -12.99 10.46 -1.77
N GLN A 100 -12.13 10.11 -0.82
CA GLN A 100 -11.15 11.01 -0.23
C GLN A 100 -9.81 11.01 -0.99
N SER A 101 -9.64 10.09 -1.96
CA SER A 101 -8.38 9.99 -2.69
C SER A 101 -8.19 11.13 -3.70
N GLU A 102 -6.94 11.56 -3.88
CA GLU A 102 -6.54 12.50 -4.93
C GLU A 102 -6.57 11.83 -6.32
N SER A 103 -6.28 10.51 -6.36
CA SER A 103 -6.25 9.76 -7.62
C SER A 103 -6.46 8.27 -7.37
N VAL A 104 -7.22 7.64 -8.26
CA VAL A 104 -7.34 6.19 -8.40
C VAL A 104 -6.88 5.84 -9.80
N PHE A 105 -5.96 4.90 -9.95
CA PHE A 105 -5.43 4.50 -11.23
C PHE A 105 -5.09 3.02 -11.27
N GLU A 106 -5.35 2.40 -12.39
CA GLU A 106 -4.97 1.00 -12.63
C GLU A 106 -3.49 0.93 -13.00
N LEU A 107 -2.79 -0.06 -12.47
CA LEU A 107 -1.41 -0.34 -12.83
C LEU A 107 -1.37 -1.04 -14.19
N ASP A 108 -0.56 -0.50 -15.11
CA ASP A 108 -0.30 -1.12 -16.41
C ASP A 108 0.59 -2.35 -16.22
N ILE A 109 -0.05 -3.51 -16.11
CA ILE A 109 0.60 -4.79 -15.89
C ILE A 109 0.58 -5.56 -17.21
N ASP A 110 1.65 -5.43 -17.99
CA ASP A 110 1.82 -6.10 -19.28
C ASP A 110 1.63 -7.62 -19.18
N GLY A 111 0.92 -8.17 -20.17
CA GLY A 111 0.72 -9.61 -20.34
C GLY A 111 -0.29 -10.23 -19.38
N ALA A 112 -0.97 -9.40 -18.62
CA ALA A 112 -2.05 -9.82 -17.79
C ALA A 112 -3.36 -9.79 -18.57
N GLY A 113 -3.59 -10.62 -19.54
CA GLY A 113 -4.81 -10.69 -20.34
C GLY A 113 -6.11 -10.09 -19.73
N ASP A 114 -7.21 -10.16 -20.39
CA ASP A 114 -8.48 -9.61 -19.87
C ASP A 114 -8.65 -9.98 -18.39
N ALA A 115 -8.80 -8.97 -17.54
CA ALA A 115 -8.89 -9.13 -16.08
C ALA A 115 -10.09 -9.97 -15.63
N LEU A 116 -11.06 -10.14 -16.50
CA LEU A 116 -12.26 -10.93 -16.27
C LEU A 116 -11.90 -12.43 -16.17
N GLY A 117 -12.08 -12.98 -14.97
CA GLY A 117 -11.87 -14.40 -14.73
C GLY A 117 -10.43 -14.82 -14.45
N LEU A 118 -9.59 -13.92 -13.93
CA LEU A 118 -8.24 -14.26 -13.48
C LEU A 118 -8.28 -15.41 -12.48
N ASN A 119 -7.55 -16.50 -12.77
CA ASN A 119 -7.33 -17.59 -11.83
C ASN A 119 -6.48 -17.08 -10.65
N GLY A 120 -6.45 -17.87 -9.56
CA GLY A 120 -5.76 -17.48 -8.33
C GLY A 120 -4.31 -17.06 -8.52
N GLU A 121 -3.54 -17.71 -9.40
CA GLU A 121 -2.13 -17.42 -9.63
C GLU A 121 -1.94 -16.07 -10.36
N ALA A 122 -2.66 -15.82 -11.44
CA ALA A 122 -2.61 -14.56 -12.16
C ALA A 122 -3.07 -13.39 -11.28
N ARG A 123 -4.09 -13.62 -10.46
CA ARG A 123 -4.60 -12.64 -9.49
C ARG A 123 -3.56 -12.32 -8.41
N ASN A 124 -2.95 -13.35 -7.83
CA ASN A 124 -1.88 -13.18 -6.83
C ASN A 124 -0.68 -12.42 -7.40
N ARG A 125 -0.30 -12.69 -8.63
CA ARG A 125 0.77 -11.95 -9.30
C ARG A 125 0.44 -10.46 -9.41
N ARG A 126 -0.79 -10.08 -9.74
CA ARG A 126 -1.22 -8.67 -9.80
C ARG A 126 -1.14 -7.99 -8.43
N TYR A 127 -1.53 -8.68 -7.37
CA TYR A 127 -1.34 -8.19 -6.00
C TYR A 127 0.13 -7.99 -5.66
N ALA A 128 0.99 -8.97 -6.00
CA ALA A 128 2.43 -8.86 -5.80
C ALA A 128 3.02 -7.64 -6.53
N MET A 129 2.60 -7.40 -7.77
CA MET A 129 3.06 -6.24 -8.55
C MET A 129 2.56 -4.92 -7.97
N ALA A 130 1.34 -4.87 -7.44
CA ALA A 130 0.85 -3.67 -6.75
C ALA A 130 1.64 -3.40 -5.46
N GLY A 131 1.91 -4.43 -4.67
CA GLY A 131 2.77 -4.33 -3.49
C GLY A 131 4.19 -3.88 -3.84
N ALA A 132 4.78 -4.46 -4.89
CA ALA A 132 6.08 -4.07 -5.42
C ALA A 132 6.11 -2.60 -5.87
N PHE A 133 5.05 -2.14 -6.55
CA PHE A 133 4.90 -0.74 -6.94
C PHE A 133 4.90 0.19 -5.72
N VAL A 134 4.16 -0.17 -4.67
CA VAL A 134 4.12 0.61 -3.43
C VAL A 134 5.49 0.64 -2.77
N ALA A 135 6.15 -0.52 -2.62
CA ALA A 135 7.48 -0.62 -2.00
C ALA A 135 8.56 0.16 -2.75
N ASP A 136 8.54 0.13 -4.11
CA ASP A 136 9.50 0.84 -4.96
C ASP A 136 9.36 2.37 -4.89
N ARG A 137 8.19 2.87 -4.51
CA ARG A 137 7.89 4.31 -4.49
C ARG A 137 7.77 4.93 -3.12
N ALA A 138 7.60 4.12 -2.09
CA ALA A 138 7.52 4.59 -0.72
C ALA A 138 8.90 4.98 -0.19
N GLN A 139 9.01 6.13 0.45
CA GLN A 139 10.17 6.50 1.25
C GLN A 139 10.07 5.89 2.66
N ILE A 140 8.83 5.70 3.14
CA ILE A 140 8.54 5.03 4.41
C ILE A 140 7.43 4.02 4.15
N LEU A 141 7.70 2.73 4.38
CA LEU A 141 6.74 1.65 4.22
C LEU A 141 6.23 1.18 5.59
N PHE A 142 4.93 1.29 5.79
CA PHE A 142 4.26 0.66 6.93
C PHE A 142 3.97 -0.80 6.59
N ALA A 143 4.56 -1.71 7.36
CA ALA A 143 4.33 -3.14 7.24
C ALA A 143 3.60 -3.63 8.50
N VAL A 144 2.32 -3.98 8.35
CA VAL A 144 1.44 -4.40 9.45
C VAL A 144 1.20 -5.89 9.34
N TRP A 145 2.08 -6.70 9.99
CA TRP A 145 2.03 -8.16 9.93
C TRP A 145 2.76 -8.79 11.12
N ASP A 146 2.66 -10.09 11.28
CA ASP A 146 3.25 -10.90 12.35
C ASP A 146 4.77 -11.11 12.24
N GLY A 147 5.39 -10.66 11.17
CA GLY A 147 6.82 -10.85 10.91
C GLY A 147 7.15 -12.22 10.29
N ALA A 148 6.15 -13.05 10.00
CA ALA A 148 6.37 -14.35 9.37
C ALA A 148 6.75 -14.22 7.89
N ASP A 149 7.44 -15.24 7.37
CA ASP A 149 7.70 -15.35 5.94
C ASP A 149 6.39 -15.39 5.15
N ALA A 150 6.42 -14.86 3.92
CA ALA A 150 5.24 -14.84 3.07
C ALA A 150 4.74 -16.26 2.80
N ALA A 151 3.44 -16.50 3.02
CA ALA A 151 2.80 -17.80 2.72
C ALA A 151 2.70 -18.08 1.22
N GLY A 152 2.99 -17.12 0.38
CA GLY A 152 3.02 -17.20 -1.09
C GLY A 152 3.73 -15.99 -1.67
N THR A 153 4.18 -16.10 -2.92
CA THR A 153 4.95 -15.04 -3.58
C THR A 153 4.17 -13.72 -3.65
N GLY A 154 4.80 -12.63 -3.22
CA GLY A 154 4.19 -11.29 -3.17
C GLY A 154 3.31 -11.05 -1.95
N GLY A 155 3.38 -11.90 -0.94
CA GLY A 155 2.78 -11.64 0.36
C GLY A 155 3.50 -10.53 1.12
N THR A 156 2.96 -10.12 2.26
CA THR A 156 3.48 -9.00 3.06
C THR A 156 4.96 -9.15 3.40
N GLY A 157 5.41 -10.37 3.77
CA GLY A 157 6.82 -10.64 4.06
C GLY A 157 7.73 -10.35 2.87
N ASP A 158 7.37 -10.78 1.67
CA ASP A 158 8.14 -10.49 0.45
C ASP A 158 8.22 -8.98 0.17
N ILE A 159 7.09 -8.28 0.23
CA ILE A 159 7.03 -6.83 -0.01
C ILE A 159 7.90 -6.08 1.01
N ALA A 160 7.85 -6.46 2.28
CA ALA A 160 8.69 -5.88 3.32
C ALA A 160 10.18 -6.14 3.06
N GLN A 161 10.55 -7.36 2.67
CA GLN A 161 11.92 -7.71 2.30
C GLN A 161 12.41 -6.96 1.05
N TRP A 162 11.57 -6.80 0.03
CA TRP A 162 11.94 -6.03 -1.16
C TRP A 162 12.20 -4.55 -0.83
N ALA A 163 11.38 -3.98 0.05
CA ALA A 163 11.59 -2.62 0.52
C ALA A 163 12.91 -2.48 1.31
N LEU A 164 13.16 -3.38 2.27
CA LEU A 164 14.39 -3.37 3.08
C LEU A 164 15.65 -3.55 2.25
N ASN A 165 15.61 -4.43 1.25
CA ASN A 165 16.76 -4.73 0.40
C ASN A 165 16.94 -3.72 -0.76
N GLY A 166 15.97 -2.82 -0.96
CA GLY A 166 15.93 -1.92 -2.12
C GLY A 166 15.86 -2.66 -3.45
N HIS A 167 15.35 -3.89 -3.45
CA HIS A 167 15.37 -4.76 -4.62
C HIS A 167 14.06 -5.52 -4.81
N VAL A 168 13.25 -5.05 -5.77
CA VAL A 168 12.09 -5.79 -6.28
C VAL A 168 12.56 -6.73 -7.38
N PRO A 169 12.20 -8.03 -7.35
CA PRO A 169 12.53 -8.96 -8.43
C PRO A 169 12.01 -8.47 -9.79
N PRO A 170 12.78 -8.66 -10.89
CA PRO A 170 12.45 -8.11 -12.20
C PRO A 170 11.05 -8.50 -12.71
N GLU A 171 10.59 -9.71 -12.40
CA GLU A 171 9.28 -10.25 -12.78
C GLU A 171 8.09 -9.55 -12.12
N TYR A 172 8.32 -8.78 -11.03
CA TYR A 172 7.30 -7.98 -10.32
C TYR A 172 7.48 -6.47 -10.55
N ARG A 173 8.52 -6.06 -11.28
CA ARG A 173 8.68 -4.65 -11.64
C ARG A 173 7.71 -4.30 -12.75
N LEU A 174 7.02 -3.17 -12.55
CA LEU A 174 6.30 -2.57 -13.67
C LEU A 174 7.29 -2.03 -14.71
N PRO A 175 6.93 -2.05 -16.02
CA PRO A 175 7.71 -1.39 -17.04
C PRO A 175 8.05 0.04 -16.60
N GLU A 176 9.31 0.41 -16.77
CA GLU A 176 9.72 1.77 -16.41
C GLU A 176 8.95 2.77 -17.26
N ALA A 177 8.09 3.55 -16.62
CA ALA A 177 7.56 4.74 -17.27
C ALA A 177 8.77 5.62 -17.64
N ARG A 178 8.91 5.95 -18.94
CA ARG A 178 10.05 6.71 -19.47
C ARG A 178 10.22 8.10 -18.84
N ASP A 179 9.20 8.57 -18.12
CA ASP A 179 9.16 9.86 -17.44
C ASP A 179 8.95 9.65 -15.93
N ARG A 180 9.97 9.12 -15.23
CA ARG A 180 9.98 9.15 -13.77
C ARG A 180 10.36 10.57 -13.32
N PRO A 181 9.42 11.41 -12.85
CA PRO A 181 9.76 12.75 -12.39
C PRO A 181 10.58 12.74 -11.08
N PHE A 182 10.67 11.61 -10.39
CA PHE A 182 11.38 11.48 -9.12
C PHE A 182 12.15 10.17 -9.06
N TYR A 183 13.48 10.27 -9.06
CA TYR A 183 14.38 9.18 -8.69
C TYR A 183 14.53 9.23 -7.17
N TYR A 184 13.98 8.25 -6.47
CA TYR A 184 14.24 8.08 -5.05
C TYR A 184 15.45 7.15 -4.86
N PRO A 185 16.37 7.49 -3.92
CA PRO A 185 17.43 6.56 -3.54
C PRO A 185 16.80 5.26 -2.99
N ASN A 186 17.48 4.15 -3.19
CA ASN A 186 17.03 2.78 -2.87
C ASN A 186 16.95 2.48 -1.36
N GLU A 187 16.70 3.48 -0.53
CA GLU A 187 16.61 3.32 0.92
C GLU A 187 15.19 3.68 1.38
N THR A 188 14.38 2.65 1.60
CA THR A 188 13.06 2.79 2.20
C THR A 188 13.15 2.54 3.70
N GLU A 189 12.66 3.47 4.51
CA GLU A 189 12.50 3.25 5.96
C GLU A 189 11.30 2.30 6.18
N LEU A 190 11.52 1.16 6.84
CA LEU A 190 10.45 0.23 7.19
C LEU A 190 9.95 0.50 8.60
N VAL A 191 8.67 0.79 8.73
CA VAL A 191 7.95 0.83 10.01
C VAL A 191 7.18 -0.48 10.17
N HIS A 192 7.76 -1.41 10.96
CA HIS A 192 7.08 -2.65 11.28
C HIS A 192 6.09 -2.44 12.44
N VAL A 193 4.84 -2.76 12.21
CA VAL A 193 3.78 -2.84 13.22
C VAL A 193 3.39 -4.31 13.36
N HIS A 194 3.72 -4.90 14.52
CA HIS A 194 3.44 -6.30 14.78
C HIS A 194 1.92 -6.50 14.92
N ALA A 195 1.37 -7.40 14.10
CA ALA A 195 -0.01 -7.85 14.16
C ALA A 195 0.00 -9.38 14.21
N GLU A 196 -0.37 -9.95 15.35
CA GLU A 196 -0.45 -11.41 15.49
C GLU A 196 -1.50 -11.98 14.53
N THR A 197 -1.17 -13.12 13.93
CA THR A 197 -2.14 -13.97 13.25
C THR A 197 -2.82 -14.84 14.30
N GLY A 198 -4.13 -14.77 14.40
CA GLY A 198 -4.93 -15.63 15.30
C GLY A 198 -4.89 -17.10 14.93
#